data_0c548c65beb3d2c6665c3a6f6cbf9821
#
_entry.id   0c548c65beb3d2c6665c3a6f6cbf9821
#
_cell.length_a   1.000
_cell.length_b   1.000
_cell.length_c   1.000
_cell.angle_alpha   90.00
_cell.angle_beta   90.00
_cell.angle_gamma   90.00
#
_symmetry.space_group_name_H-M   'P 1'
#
loop_
_entity.id
_entity.type
_entity.pdbx_description
1 polymer ?
#
loop_
_entity_poly.entity_id
_entity_poly.type
_entity_poly.pdbx_seq_one_letter_code
_entity_poly.pdbx_strand_id
1 'polypeptide(L)'
;MWALDFQFDVTADGRVIKILHVVDEFTRESLSDLAAPSIDADAVVACLDRIVARRGAHPELVRSDNGPELTANALRDWCRFGGAGTSYIDPGSPWQNPWVESYASRMRDELLAIEQFDTILEAEVLVADWREEYNENRPHSALGMLSPAAFSRQWRTNHQPLLS
;
A
#
# COMPACT_ATOMS: atom_id res chain seq x y z
N MET A 1 -10.28 -2.59 -5.10
CA MET A 1 -10.15 -2.66 -3.63
C MET A 1 -8.73 -2.35 -3.23
N TRP A 2 -8.53 -1.48 -2.25
CA TRP A 2 -7.23 -1.18 -1.68
C TRP A 2 -7.11 -1.80 -0.30
N ALA A 3 -6.01 -2.50 -0.05
CA ALA A 3 -5.69 -3.09 1.24
C ALA A 3 -4.61 -2.26 1.93
N LEU A 4 -4.82 -1.93 3.19
CA LEU A 4 -3.93 -1.14 4.02
C LEU A 4 -3.38 -1.99 5.15
N ASP A 5 -2.09 -1.81 5.46
CA ASP A 5 -1.45 -2.42 6.61
C ASP A 5 -0.24 -1.60 7.05
N PHE A 6 0.15 -1.75 8.31
CA PHE A 6 1.36 -1.14 8.85
C PHE A 6 2.47 -2.18 9.05
N GLN A 7 3.68 -1.75 8.78
CA GLN A 7 4.89 -2.50 9.07
C GLN A 7 5.87 -1.62 9.83
N PHE A 8 6.69 -2.22 10.69
CA PHE A 8 7.62 -1.49 11.54
C PHE A 8 9.03 -1.99 11.34
N ASP A 9 9.98 -1.07 11.43
CA ASP A 9 11.41 -1.34 11.53
C ASP A 9 12.04 -0.28 12.44
N VAL A 10 13.35 -0.33 12.61
CA VAL A 10 14.10 0.64 13.39
C VAL A 10 15.36 1.06 12.66
N THR A 11 15.80 2.30 12.89
CA THR A 11 17.12 2.76 12.45
C THR A 11 18.23 2.14 13.31
N ALA A 12 19.48 2.28 12.88
CA ALA A 12 20.65 1.75 13.60
C ALA A 12 20.74 2.28 15.04
N ASP A 13 20.30 3.52 15.29
CA ASP A 13 20.27 4.15 16.60
C ASP A 13 18.95 3.93 17.36
N GLY A 14 18.08 3.04 16.87
CA GLY A 14 16.87 2.60 17.56
C GLY A 14 15.63 3.46 17.37
N ARG A 15 15.63 4.42 16.43
CA ARG A 15 14.43 5.19 16.10
C ARG A 15 13.44 4.36 15.30
N VAL A 16 12.16 4.43 15.66
CA VAL A 16 11.09 3.67 14.99
C VAL A 16 10.87 4.19 13.57
N ILE A 17 10.73 3.25 12.64
CA ILE A 17 10.25 3.49 11.28
C ILE A 17 8.91 2.80 11.16
N LYS A 18 7.86 3.58 10.91
CA LYS A 18 6.51 3.07 10.62
C LYS A 18 6.27 3.19 9.13
N ILE A 19 5.79 2.11 8.51
CA ILE A 19 5.54 2.05 7.07
C ILE A 19 4.08 1.73 6.84
N LEU A 20 3.39 2.58 6.08
CA LEU A 20 2.02 2.33 5.63
C LEU A 20 2.05 1.74 4.23
N HIS A 21 1.63 0.50 4.11
CA HIS A 21 1.41 -0.15 2.82
C HIS A 21 -0.01 0.09 2.33
N VAL A 22 -0.13 0.48 1.06
CA VAL A 22 -1.41 0.53 0.35
C VAL A 22 -1.25 -0.26 -0.93
N VAL A 23 -1.96 -1.37 -1.05
CA VAL A 23 -1.86 -2.30 -2.18
C VAL A 23 -3.20 -2.37 -2.90
N ASP A 24 -3.18 -2.24 -4.22
CA ASP A 24 -4.35 -2.53 -5.05
C ASP A 24 -4.46 -4.06 -5.22
N GLU A 25 -5.50 -4.65 -4.66
CA GLU A 25 -5.67 -6.11 -4.69
C GLU A 25 -5.94 -6.66 -6.09
N PHE A 26 -6.46 -5.84 -7.01
CA PHE A 26 -6.72 -6.26 -8.38
C PHE A 26 -5.46 -6.27 -9.23
N THR A 27 -4.72 -5.17 -9.23
CA THR A 27 -3.50 -5.04 -10.05
C THR A 27 -2.25 -5.55 -9.34
N ARG A 28 -2.31 -5.80 -8.04
CA ARG A 28 -1.18 -6.12 -7.16
C ARG A 28 -0.14 -4.99 -7.03
N GLU A 29 -0.43 -3.82 -7.56
CA GLU A 29 0.46 -2.67 -7.40
C GLU A 29 0.53 -2.23 -5.93
N SER A 30 1.73 -1.92 -5.47
CA SER A 30 1.88 -1.09 -4.28
C SER A 30 1.65 0.36 -4.68
N LEU A 31 0.62 0.97 -4.10
CA LEU A 31 0.23 2.35 -4.40
C LEU A 31 0.98 3.36 -3.55
N SER A 32 1.43 2.95 -2.39
CA SER A 32 2.27 3.76 -1.49
C SER A 32 2.92 2.88 -0.44
N ASP A 33 4.13 3.26 -0.04
CA ASP A 33 4.84 2.78 1.14
C ASP A 33 5.37 4.01 1.88
N LEU A 34 4.47 4.73 2.52
CA LEU A 34 4.81 5.90 3.32
C LEU A 34 5.62 5.46 4.55
N ALA A 35 6.87 5.90 4.64
CA ALA A 35 7.73 5.62 5.79
C ALA A 35 7.93 6.90 6.61
N ALA A 36 7.69 6.84 7.91
CA ALA A 36 7.82 7.96 8.81
C ALA A 36 8.03 7.48 10.26
N PRO A 37 8.49 8.35 11.17
CA PRO A 37 8.61 8.00 12.59
C PRO A 37 7.25 7.69 13.23
N SER A 38 6.21 8.36 12.76
CA SER A 38 4.82 8.13 13.18
C SER A 38 3.87 8.43 12.02
N ILE A 39 2.73 7.76 12.00
CA ILE A 39 1.68 7.95 10.99
C ILE A 39 0.35 7.90 11.73
N ASP A 40 -0.34 9.02 11.80
CA ASP A 40 -1.68 9.12 12.37
C ASP A 40 -2.76 9.01 11.30
N ALA A 41 -4.03 9.10 11.71
CA ALA A 41 -5.16 8.99 10.78
C ALA A 41 -5.15 10.08 9.70
N ASP A 42 -4.76 11.30 10.06
CA ASP A 42 -4.68 12.40 9.09
C ASP A 42 -3.58 12.16 8.05
N ALA A 43 -2.45 11.59 8.45
CA ALA A 43 -1.38 11.20 7.54
C ALA A 43 -1.81 10.07 6.60
N VAL A 44 -2.60 9.11 7.09
CA VAL A 44 -3.20 8.06 6.25
C VAL A 44 -4.12 8.69 5.19
N VAL A 45 -5.02 9.57 5.58
CA VAL A 45 -5.94 10.26 4.67
C VAL A 45 -5.17 11.07 3.63
N ALA A 46 -4.15 11.82 4.03
CA ALA A 46 -3.31 12.58 3.10
C ALA A 46 -2.59 11.67 2.09
N CYS A 47 -2.14 10.50 2.53
CA CYS A 47 -1.54 9.49 1.65
C CYS A 47 -2.56 8.98 0.62
N LEU A 48 -3.76 8.64 1.05
CA LEU A 48 -4.83 8.17 0.17
C LEU A 48 -5.25 9.25 -0.85
N ASP A 49 -5.33 10.50 -0.43
CA ASP A 49 -5.62 11.63 -1.33
C ASP A 49 -4.57 11.76 -2.44
N ARG A 50 -3.29 11.60 -2.11
CA ARG A 50 -2.22 11.61 -3.12
C ARG A 50 -2.35 10.47 -4.12
N ILE A 51 -2.76 9.28 -3.65
CA ILE A 51 -2.99 8.14 -4.53
C ILE A 51 -4.17 8.42 -5.47
N VAL A 52 -5.28 8.92 -4.95
CA VAL A 52 -6.46 9.29 -5.75
C VAL A 52 -6.11 10.33 -6.80
N ALA A 53 -5.33 11.35 -6.44
CA ALA A 53 -4.88 12.40 -7.37
C ALA A 53 -4.07 11.84 -8.54
N ARG A 54 -3.23 10.82 -8.28
CA ARG A 54 -2.43 10.17 -9.33
C ARG A 54 -3.23 9.20 -10.19
N ARG A 55 -4.16 8.45 -9.58
CA ARG A 55 -4.94 7.42 -10.27
C ARG A 55 -6.21 7.95 -10.92
N GLY A 56 -6.70 9.09 -10.47
CA GLY A 56 -7.93 9.72 -10.97
C GLY A 56 -9.21 9.06 -10.48
N ALA A 57 -9.15 8.15 -9.51
CA ALA A 57 -10.32 7.44 -9.01
C ALA A 57 -10.14 7.00 -7.56
N HIS A 58 -11.25 6.97 -6.82
CA HIS A 58 -11.35 6.36 -5.50
C HIS A 58 -11.51 4.84 -5.62
N PRO A 59 -11.08 4.06 -4.61
CA PRO A 59 -11.38 2.63 -4.57
C PRO A 59 -12.86 2.39 -4.27
N GLU A 60 -13.37 1.25 -4.69
CA GLU A 60 -14.72 0.83 -4.30
C GLU A 60 -14.76 0.37 -2.84
N LEU A 61 -13.68 -0.20 -2.36
CA LEU A 61 -13.57 -0.75 -1.02
C LEU A 61 -12.15 -0.56 -0.48
N VAL A 62 -12.06 -0.20 0.80
CA VAL A 62 -10.81 -0.16 1.57
C VAL A 62 -10.84 -1.26 2.62
N ARG A 63 -9.86 -2.14 2.58
CA ARG A 63 -9.67 -3.21 3.56
C ARG A 63 -8.52 -2.86 4.51
N SER A 64 -8.76 -3.01 5.80
CA SER A 64 -7.75 -2.75 6.82
C SER A 64 -8.05 -3.55 8.09
N ASP A 65 -7.08 -3.60 9.00
CA ASP A 65 -7.31 -4.07 10.36
C ASP A 65 -8.07 -3.02 11.19
N ASN A 66 -8.31 -3.32 12.47
CA ASN A 66 -8.99 -2.45 13.41
C ASN A 66 -8.02 -1.55 14.22
N GLY A 67 -6.83 -1.26 13.68
CA GLY A 67 -5.90 -0.33 14.30
C GLY A 67 -6.51 1.08 14.48
N PRO A 68 -6.12 1.82 15.52
CA PRO A 68 -6.71 3.13 15.80
C PRO A 68 -6.63 4.12 14.65
N GLU A 69 -5.53 4.11 13.90
CA GLU A 69 -5.30 4.99 12.75
C GLU A 69 -6.22 4.66 11.57
N LEU A 70 -6.68 3.40 11.49
CA LEU A 70 -7.49 2.89 10.38
C LEU A 70 -8.98 2.83 10.71
N THR A 71 -9.34 3.00 11.99
CA THR A 71 -10.74 3.08 12.45
C THR A 71 -11.19 4.50 12.79
N ALA A 72 -10.27 5.47 12.72
CA ALA A 72 -10.56 6.85 13.06
C ALA A 72 -11.63 7.46 12.15
N ASN A 73 -12.38 8.43 12.70
CA ASN A 73 -13.44 9.12 11.97
C ASN A 73 -12.95 9.75 10.66
N ALA A 74 -11.72 10.26 10.62
CA ALA A 74 -11.14 10.86 9.42
C ALA A 74 -11.10 9.86 8.25
N LEU A 75 -10.66 8.61 8.48
CA LEU A 75 -10.64 7.58 7.44
C LEU A 75 -12.05 7.14 7.05
N ARG A 76 -12.95 6.98 8.02
CA ARG A 76 -14.35 6.64 7.75
C ARG A 76 -15.03 7.71 6.89
N ASP A 77 -14.82 8.97 7.22
CA ASP A 77 -15.36 10.10 6.46
C ASP A 77 -14.75 10.14 5.04
N TRP A 78 -13.46 9.93 4.93
CA TRP A 78 -12.78 9.86 3.64
C TRP A 78 -13.40 8.77 2.73
N CYS A 79 -13.61 7.59 3.27
CA CYS A 79 -14.24 6.49 2.54
C CYS A 79 -15.67 6.86 2.13
N ARG A 80 -16.44 7.39 3.04
CA ARG A 80 -17.85 7.77 2.78
C ARG A 80 -17.97 8.85 1.72
N PHE A 81 -17.17 9.91 1.80
CA PHE A 81 -17.20 11.02 0.84
C PHE A 81 -16.68 10.60 -0.55
N GLY A 82 -15.73 9.68 -0.59
CA GLY A 82 -15.21 9.13 -1.85
C GLY A 82 -16.06 8.01 -2.45
N GLY A 83 -17.15 7.62 -1.80
CA GLY A 83 -17.98 6.49 -2.25
C GLY A 83 -17.36 5.12 -2.01
N ALA A 84 -16.32 5.03 -1.16
CA ALA A 84 -15.68 3.76 -0.83
C ALA A 84 -16.37 3.09 0.36
N GLY A 85 -16.55 1.78 0.29
CA GLY A 85 -16.91 0.97 1.45
C GLY A 85 -15.68 0.67 2.31
N THR A 86 -15.93 0.21 3.53
CA THR A 86 -14.88 -0.26 4.44
C THR A 86 -15.05 -1.74 4.74
N SER A 87 -13.94 -2.48 4.79
CA SER A 87 -13.92 -3.88 5.18
C SER A 87 -12.84 -4.07 6.22
N TYR A 88 -13.26 -4.28 7.47
CA TYR A 88 -12.32 -4.56 8.56
C TYR A 88 -12.09 -6.06 8.68
N ILE A 89 -10.82 -6.45 8.84
CA ILE A 89 -10.47 -7.83 9.16
C ILE A 89 -10.63 -8.08 10.67
N ASP A 90 -10.91 -9.32 11.04
CA ASP A 90 -11.02 -9.70 12.43
C ASP A 90 -9.65 -9.60 13.15
N PRO A 91 -9.63 -9.20 14.43
CA PRO A 91 -8.39 -9.19 15.20
C PRO A 91 -7.69 -10.56 15.17
N GLY A 92 -6.37 -10.54 14.88
CA GLY A 92 -5.57 -11.76 14.82
C GLY A 92 -5.82 -12.65 13.59
N SER A 93 -6.47 -12.13 12.56
CA SER A 93 -6.80 -12.86 11.34
C SER A 93 -6.09 -12.29 10.10
N PRO A 94 -4.74 -12.32 10.03
CA PRO A 94 -3.99 -11.75 8.90
C PRO A 94 -4.34 -12.39 7.55
N TRP A 95 -4.81 -13.65 7.54
CA TRP A 95 -5.25 -14.32 6.32
C TRP A 95 -6.47 -13.66 5.66
N GLN A 96 -7.18 -12.77 6.33
CA GLN A 96 -8.26 -11.97 5.75
C GLN A 96 -7.74 -10.76 4.94
N ASN A 97 -6.43 -10.51 4.96
CA ASN A 97 -5.77 -9.45 4.21
C ASN A 97 -4.51 -9.98 3.49
N PRO A 98 -4.65 -11.05 2.67
CA PRO A 98 -3.51 -11.85 2.21
C PRO A 98 -2.55 -11.10 1.28
N TRP A 99 -3.05 -10.17 0.48
CA TRP A 99 -2.24 -9.51 -0.54
C TRP A 99 -1.26 -8.51 0.06
N VAL A 100 -1.71 -7.66 0.98
CA VAL A 100 -0.84 -6.71 1.66
C VAL A 100 0.10 -7.42 2.63
N GLU A 101 -0.34 -8.50 3.26
CA GLU A 101 0.51 -9.33 4.12
C GLU A 101 1.63 -10.00 3.32
N SER A 102 1.31 -10.55 2.16
CA SER A 102 2.31 -11.14 1.27
C SER A 102 3.31 -10.08 0.79
N TYR A 103 2.84 -8.90 0.44
CA TYR A 103 3.69 -7.78 0.04
C TYR A 103 4.64 -7.35 1.16
N ALA A 104 4.11 -7.18 2.37
CA ALA A 104 4.90 -6.80 3.54
C ALA A 104 5.96 -7.85 3.88
N SER A 105 5.63 -9.15 3.78
CA SER A 105 6.59 -10.23 3.99
C SER A 105 7.74 -10.20 3.00
N ARG A 106 7.46 -9.92 1.72
CA ARG A 106 8.50 -9.80 0.70
C ARG A 106 9.42 -8.61 0.96
N MET A 107 8.84 -7.46 1.33
CA MET A 107 9.66 -6.29 1.71
C MET A 107 10.54 -6.61 2.91
N ARG A 108 10.02 -7.31 3.91
CA ARG A 108 10.80 -7.73 5.08
C ARG A 108 11.98 -8.60 4.66
N ASP A 109 11.74 -9.64 3.88
CA ASP A 109 12.77 -10.61 3.51
C ASP A 109 13.81 -10.02 2.55
N GLU A 110 13.40 -9.18 1.62
CA GLU A 110 14.25 -8.68 0.54
C GLU A 110 14.90 -7.32 0.84
N LEU A 111 14.36 -6.55 1.78
CA LEU A 111 14.87 -5.22 2.12
C LEU A 111 15.13 -5.05 3.62
N LEU A 112 14.09 -5.13 4.46
CA LEU A 112 14.19 -4.71 5.86
C LEU A 112 15.11 -5.63 6.69
N ALA A 113 15.15 -6.93 6.39
CA ALA A 113 16.03 -7.88 7.08
C ALA A 113 17.49 -7.82 6.59
N ILE A 114 17.74 -7.21 5.44
CA ILE A 114 19.07 -7.16 4.80
C ILE A 114 19.73 -5.81 5.07
N GLU A 115 18.97 -4.70 4.95
CA GLU A 115 19.49 -3.36 5.08
C GLU A 115 19.36 -2.85 6.52
N GLN A 116 20.37 -2.09 6.96
CA GLN A 116 20.31 -1.33 8.20
C GLN A 116 20.27 0.16 7.84
N PHE A 117 19.21 0.84 8.24
CA PHE A 117 19.02 2.26 7.93
C PHE A 117 19.65 3.13 9.01
N ASP A 118 20.46 4.11 8.62
CA ASP A 118 21.02 5.10 9.53
C ASP A 118 20.05 6.22 9.82
N THR A 119 19.20 6.56 8.84
CA THR A 119 18.20 7.63 8.94
C THR A 119 16.85 7.20 8.39
N ILE A 120 15.80 7.90 8.80
CA ILE A 120 14.44 7.73 8.23
C ILE A 120 14.45 8.07 6.73
N LEU A 121 15.16 9.11 6.32
CA LEU A 121 15.27 9.51 4.91
C LEU A 121 15.88 8.39 4.05
N GLU A 122 16.92 7.73 4.55
CA GLU A 122 17.51 6.57 3.87
C GLU A 122 16.48 5.44 3.71
N ALA A 123 15.72 5.16 4.75
CA ALA A 123 14.63 4.17 4.69
C ALA A 123 13.57 4.57 3.65
N GLU A 124 13.15 5.83 3.62
CA GLU A 124 12.19 6.32 2.63
C GLU A 124 12.67 6.08 1.19
N VAL A 125 13.92 6.41 0.92
CA VAL A 125 14.52 6.24 -0.43
C VAL A 125 14.59 4.77 -0.83
N LEU A 126 15.11 3.91 0.04
CA LEU A 126 15.29 2.49 -0.28
C LEU A 126 13.96 1.74 -0.36
N VAL A 127 12.98 2.10 0.46
CA VAL A 127 11.62 1.56 0.37
C VAL A 127 10.97 1.98 -0.96
N ALA A 128 11.12 3.23 -1.37
CA ALA A 128 10.58 3.71 -2.64
C ALA A 128 11.22 3.01 -3.85
N ASP A 129 12.54 2.80 -3.83
CA ASP A 129 13.26 2.09 -4.89
C ASP A 129 12.82 0.63 -4.97
N TRP A 130 12.67 -0.04 -3.83
CA TRP A 130 12.21 -1.43 -3.79
C TRP A 130 10.78 -1.56 -4.31
N ARG A 131 9.90 -0.63 -3.95
CA ARG A 131 8.52 -0.59 -4.43
C ARG A 131 8.45 -0.42 -5.96
N GLU A 132 9.25 0.49 -6.51
CA GLU A 132 9.30 0.70 -7.95
C GLU A 132 9.76 -0.57 -8.68
N GLU A 133 10.80 -1.22 -8.19
CA GLU A 133 11.27 -2.50 -8.74
C GLU A 133 10.20 -3.59 -8.66
N TYR A 134 9.50 -3.68 -7.53
CA TYR A 134 8.39 -4.62 -7.35
C TYR A 134 7.27 -4.37 -8.37
N ASN A 135 6.82 -3.13 -8.51
CA ASN A 135 5.73 -2.78 -9.41
C ASN A 135 6.10 -2.96 -10.88
N GLU A 136 7.31 -2.59 -11.27
CA GLU A 136 7.71 -2.56 -12.68
C GLU A 136 8.27 -3.88 -13.18
N ASN A 137 8.92 -4.67 -12.34
CA ASN A 137 9.70 -5.80 -12.81
C ASN A 137 9.33 -7.16 -12.20
N ARG A 138 8.63 -7.23 -11.08
CA ARG A 138 8.32 -8.51 -10.46
C ARG A 138 7.17 -9.23 -11.18
N PRO A 139 7.42 -10.40 -11.78
CA PRO A 139 6.35 -11.18 -12.42
C PRO A 139 5.43 -11.81 -11.36
N HIS A 140 4.12 -11.82 -11.64
CA HIS A 140 3.12 -12.46 -10.81
C HIS A 140 2.37 -13.53 -11.60
N SER A 141 2.33 -14.75 -11.12
CA SER A 141 1.62 -15.85 -11.79
C SER A 141 0.12 -15.56 -11.93
N ALA A 142 -0.49 -14.93 -10.93
CA ALA A 142 -1.90 -14.52 -10.97
C ALA A 142 -2.20 -13.44 -12.01
N LEU A 143 -1.18 -12.73 -12.51
CA LEU A 143 -1.29 -11.70 -13.53
C LEU A 143 -0.75 -12.15 -14.90
N GLY A 144 -0.72 -13.45 -15.16
CA GLY A 144 -0.14 -14.00 -16.38
C GLY A 144 1.36 -13.77 -16.51
N MET A 145 2.09 -13.76 -15.40
CA MET A 145 3.52 -13.48 -15.30
C MET A 145 3.90 -12.03 -15.64
N LEU A 146 2.93 -11.13 -15.75
CA LEU A 146 3.21 -9.70 -15.86
C LEU A 146 3.59 -9.11 -14.50
N SER A 147 4.34 -8.01 -14.53
CA SER A 147 4.52 -7.18 -13.35
C SER A 147 3.21 -6.45 -13.02
N PRO A 148 3.01 -6.01 -11.75
CA PRO A 148 1.81 -5.25 -11.40
C PRO A 148 1.57 -4.04 -12.29
N ALA A 149 2.59 -3.23 -12.55
CA ALA A 149 2.46 -2.05 -13.38
C ALA A 149 2.16 -2.39 -14.84
N ALA A 150 2.78 -3.42 -15.39
CA ALA A 150 2.51 -3.89 -16.76
C ALA A 150 1.07 -4.39 -16.91
N PHE A 151 0.58 -5.17 -15.93
CA PHE A 151 -0.81 -5.62 -15.89
C PHE A 151 -1.78 -4.44 -15.84
N SER A 152 -1.53 -3.49 -14.97
CA SER A 152 -2.36 -2.30 -14.81
C SER A 152 -2.45 -1.49 -16.12
N ARG A 153 -1.33 -1.26 -16.77
CA ARG A 153 -1.29 -0.56 -18.07
C ARG A 153 -2.08 -1.30 -19.15
N GLN A 154 -1.88 -2.59 -19.27
CA GLN A 154 -2.58 -3.43 -20.26
C GLN A 154 -4.10 -3.43 -19.99
N TRP A 155 -4.51 -3.57 -18.73
CA TRP A 155 -5.91 -3.58 -18.37
C TRP A 155 -6.59 -2.25 -18.72
N ARG A 156 -5.94 -1.13 -18.41
CA ARG A 156 -6.48 0.21 -18.74
C ARG A 156 -6.61 0.40 -20.24
N THR A 157 -5.62 0.00 -21.03
CA THR A 157 -5.67 0.08 -22.49
C THR A 157 -6.85 -0.70 -23.05
N ASN A 158 -7.08 -1.91 -22.55
CA ASN A 158 -8.15 -2.78 -23.02
C ASN A 158 -9.55 -2.34 -22.58
N HIS A 159 -9.65 -1.51 -21.55
CA HIS A 159 -10.92 -1.08 -20.94
C HIS A 159 -11.14 0.44 -21.04
N GLN A 160 -10.32 1.15 -21.81
CA GLN A 160 -10.62 2.54 -22.12
C GLN A 160 -11.89 2.61 -22.97
N PRO A 161 -12.86 3.51 -22.64
CA PRO A 161 -13.96 3.76 -23.54
C PRO A 161 -13.40 4.23 -24.87
N LEU A 162 -13.86 3.62 -25.94
CA LEU A 162 -13.59 4.14 -27.28
C LEU A 162 -14.17 5.55 -27.33
N LEU A 163 -13.30 6.54 -27.37
CA LEU A 163 -13.71 7.91 -27.65
C LEU A 163 -14.19 7.91 -29.10
N SER A 164 -15.49 7.80 -29.25
CA SER A 164 -16.17 7.98 -30.52
C SER A 164 -16.32 9.44 -30.83
#